data_0aad2e53302e58f99c7ab64e5bfefe59
#
_entry.id   0aad2e53302e58f99c7ab64e5bfefe59
#
_cell.length_a   1.000
_cell.length_b   1.000
_cell.length_c   1.000
_cell.angle_alpha   90.00
_cell.angle_beta   90.00
_cell.angle_gamma   90.00
#
_symmetry.space_group_name_H-M   'P 1'
#
loop_
_entity.id
_entity.type
_entity.pdbx_description
1 polymer ?
#
loop_
_entity_poly.entity_id
_entity_poly.type
_entity_poly.pdbx_seq_one_letter_code
_entity_poly.pdbx_strand_id
1 'polypeptide(L)'
;ATGLGLRDPWPADEPRFALVAQDMLRSGDWLFPRVGGDLYADKPPLYFWLMAASMALTGSLRVGFLLPSLLAGIGTTLLVYDLLRRARGREVALAGAFVLLITFQFVCQPRQAQIDGVLCFITTLSLYGLLRHLVLGPAPGWYLAGWAAAGFGVITKGVGFLPLLALIPHAILARRGWPAPARGLRGLPLAGAATLLVAIGVWFLPMMIASSAGGELLDYRNEILFTQTVTRYAD
;
A
#
# COMPACT_ATOMS: atom_id res chain seq x y z
N ALA A 1 15.61 13.52 -2.09
CA ALA A 1 16.18 13.08 -0.79
C ALA A 1 16.52 14.24 0.16
N THR A 2 16.22 15.49 -0.21
CA THR A 2 16.45 16.64 0.68
C THR A 2 15.53 16.55 1.90
N GLY A 3 16.12 16.47 3.10
CA GLY A 3 15.42 16.37 4.38
C GLY A 3 15.53 15.01 5.08
N LEU A 4 15.97 13.95 4.40
CA LEU A 4 16.17 12.64 5.03
C LEU A 4 17.31 12.75 6.07
N GLY A 5 16.99 12.45 7.33
CA GLY A 5 17.95 12.57 8.45
C GLY A 5 18.25 13.99 8.93
N LEU A 6 17.72 15.03 8.26
CA LEU A 6 18.05 16.43 8.54
C LEU A 6 16.92 17.18 9.29
N ARG A 7 15.76 16.58 9.44
CA ARG A 7 14.62 17.18 10.12
C ARG A 7 13.92 16.22 11.08
N ASP A 8 13.25 16.78 12.04
CA ASP A 8 12.34 16.08 12.92
C ASP A 8 10.93 15.96 12.26
N PRO A 9 10.08 15.04 12.74
CA PRO A 9 8.70 14.91 12.27
C PRO A 9 7.91 16.21 12.39
N TRP A 10 7.15 16.56 11.36
CA TRP A 10 6.31 17.76 11.34
C TRP A 10 4.86 17.45 11.76
N PRO A 11 4.18 18.35 12.52
CA PRO A 11 2.76 18.20 12.82
C PRO A 11 1.92 18.14 11.50
N ALA A 12 0.72 17.54 11.52
CA ALA A 12 0.08 16.88 12.67
C ALA A 12 0.34 15.35 12.71
N ASP A 13 0.53 14.67 11.56
CA ASP A 13 0.50 13.20 11.47
C ASP A 13 1.86 12.55 11.71
N GLU A 14 2.95 13.15 11.21
CA GLU A 14 4.28 12.53 11.25
C GLU A 14 4.76 12.17 12.66
N PRO A 15 4.64 13.05 13.69
CA PRO A 15 5.05 12.69 15.04
C PRO A 15 4.24 11.53 15.59
N ARG A 16 2.93 11.51 15.35
CA ARG A 16 2.04 10.45 15.79
C ARG A 16 2.42 9.11 15.17
N PHE A 17 2.64 9.08 13.86
CA PHE A 17 3.05 7.86 13.15
C PHE A 17 4.44 7.37 13.60
N ALA A 18 5.36 8.30 13.83
CA ALA A 18 6.69 7.97 14.35
C ALA A 18 6.62 7.37 15.76
N LEU A 19 5.75 7.90 16.63
CA LEU A 19 5.51 7.34 17.97
C LEU A 19 4.90 5.96 17.91
N VAL A 20 3.89 5.71 17.07
CA VAL A 20 3.33 4.36 16.86
C VAL A 20 4.42 3.36 16.49
N ALA A 21 5.26 3.71 15.50
CA ALA A 21 6.34 2.84 15.06
C ALA A 21 7.39 2.60 16.15
N GLN A 22 7.70 3.61 16.97
CA GLN A 22 8.59 3.45 18.13
C GLN A 22 7.99 2.57 19.22
N ASP A 23 6.71 2.73 19.51
CA ASP A 23 6.02 1.91 20.51
C ASP A 23 5.99 0.44 20.08
N MET A 24 5.76 0.16 18.79
CA MET A 24 5.88 -1.20 18.24
C MET A 24 7.28 -1.80 18.46
N LEU A 25 8.34 -1.02 18.22
CA LEU A 25 9.72 -1.49 18.42
C LEU A 25 10.05 -1.75 19.90
N ARG A 26 9.52 -0.93 20.81
CA ARG A 26 9.78 -1.03 22.24
C ARG A 26 9.00 -2.14 22.92
N SER A 27 7.71 -2.26 22.56
CA SER A 27 6.79 -3.24 23.15
C SER A 27 6.93 -4.63 22.54
N GLY A 28 7.36 -4.72 21.26
CA GLY A 28 7.31 -5.93 20.46
C GLY A 28 5.89 -6.28 20.00
N ASP A 29 4.88 -5.43 20.25
CA ASP A 29 3.52 -5.62 19.77
C ASP A 29 3.37 -5.04 18.35
N TRP A 30 3.42 -5.91 17.37
CA TRP A 30 3.27 -5.57 15.95
C TRP A 30 1.82 -5.67 15.47
N LEU A 31 0.95 -6.21 16.30
CA LEU A 31 -0.42 -6.52 15.90
C LEU A 31 -1.38 -5.35 16.15
N PHE A 32 -1.22 -4.71 17.32
CA PHE A 32 -2.06 -3.62 17.76
C PHE A 32 -1.25 -2.32 17.88
N PRO A 33 -1.39 -1.38 16.92
CA PRO A 33 -0.76 -0.06 17.02
C PRO A 33 -1.15 0.65 18.32
N ARG A 34 -0.17 1.29 18.98
CA ARG A 34 -0.39 2.11 20.19
C ARG A 34 0.31 3.46 20.07
N VAL A 35 -0.23 4.45 20.78
CA VAL A 35 0.36 5.78 20.96
C VAL A 35 0.32 6.13 22.44
N GLY A 36 1.48 6.22 23.06
CA GLY A 36 1.55 6.58 24.49
C GLY A 36 0.91 5.56 25.43
N GLY A 37 0.79 4.30 24.98
CA GLY A 37 0.14 3.23 25.71
C GLY A 37 -1.29 2.92 25.28
N ASP A 38 -2.01 3.89 24.72
CA ASP A 38 -3.39 3.73 24.27
C ASP A 38 -3.44 3.07 22.87
N LEU A 39 -4.46 2.27 22.61
CA LEU A 39 -4.69 1.64 21.32
C LEU A 39 -4.98 2.69 20.23
N TYR A 40 -4.32 2.55 19.09
CA TYR A 40 -4.47 3.44 17.93
C TYR A 40 -5.21 2.74 16.81
N ALA A 41 -6.54 2.87 16.77
CA ALA A 41 -7.42 2.21 15.81
C ALA A 41 -7.70 3.00 14.52
N ASP A 42 -7.07 4.16 14.31
CA ASP A 42 -7.34 5.02 13.14
C ASP A 42 -6.92 4.40 11.81
N LYS A 43 -5.87 3.59 11.81
CA LYS A 43 -5.27 3.03 10.60
C LYS A 43 -4.76 1.59 10.81
N PRO A 44 -4.87 0.72 9.78
CA PRO A 44 -4.23 -0.59 9.78
C PRO A 44 -2.70 -0.49 9.83
N PRO A 45 -1.97 -1.54 10.25
CA PRO A 45 -0.60 -1.44 10.73
C PRO A 45 0.49 -1.42 9.66
N LEU A 46 0.23 -1.75 8.38
CA LEU A 46 1.29 -1.98 7.40
C LEU A 46 2.27 -0.80 7.28
N TYR A 47 1.74 0.42 7.28
CA TYR A 47 2.60 1.61 7.20
C TYR A 47 3.52 1.74 8.43
N PHE A 48 3.01 1.44 9.63
CA PHE A 48 3.78 1.47 10.86
C PHE A 48 4.82 0.36 10.90
N TRP A 49 4.52 -0.84 10.36
CA TRP A 49 5.49 -1.91 10.19
C TRP A 49 6.67 -1.48 9.31
N LEU A 50 6.39 -0.84 8.17
CA LEU A 50 7.44 -0.35 7.27
C LEU A 50 8.29 0.73 7.94
N MET A 51 7.68 1.62 8.71
CA MET A 51 8.36 2.68 9.44
C MET A 51 9.21 2.10 10.58
N ALA A 52 8.66 1.21 11.38
CA ALA A 52 9.38 0.53 12.47
C ALA A 52 10.56 -0.29 11.93
N ALA A 53 10.35 -1.08 10.87
CA ALA A 53 11.43 -1.81 10.21
C ALA A 53 12.51 -0.86 9.69
N SER A 54 12.14 0.27 9.09
CA SER A 54 13.10 1.29 8.63
C SER A 54 13.89 1.91 9.77
N MET A 55 13.27 2.20 10.91
CA MET A 55 13.94 2.70 12.12
C MET A 55 14.90 1.66 12.68
N ALA A 56 14.49 0.37 12.74
CA ALA A 56 15.34 -0.71 13.21
C ALA A 56 16.57 -0.92 12.32
N LEU A 57 16.38 -0.88 10.99
CA LEU A 57 17.47 -1.08 10.03
C LEU A 57 18.47 0.07 9.99
N THR A 58 17.99 1.31 10.15
CA THR A 58 18.84 2.51 10.07
C THR A 58 19.42 2.93 11.42
N GLY A 59 18.90 2.42 12.53
CA GLY A 59 19.24 2.87 13.87
C GLY A 59 18.88 4.33 14.17
N SER A 60 18.09 4.96 13.30
CA SER A 60 17.78 6.40 13.36
C SER A 60 16.30 6.68 13.13
N LEU A 61 15.68 7.37 14.09
CA LEU A 61 14.32 7.85 13.91
C LEU A 61 14.23 8.82 12.73
N ARG A 62 15.16 9.79 12.65
CA ARG A 62 15.16 10.85 11.61
C ARG A 62 15.27 10.33 10.19
N VAL A 63 15.86 9.17 10.00
CA VAL A 63 15.93 8.50 8.70
C VAL A 63 14.74 7.57 8.53
N GLY A 64 14.48 6.74 9.53
CA GLY A 64 13.51 5.65 9.45
C GLY A 64 12.06 6.11 9.23
N PHE A 65 11.66 7.26 9.80
CA PHE A 65 10.26 7.72 9.64
C PHE A 65 9.95 8.20 8.20
N LEU A 66 10.94 8.66 7.44
CA LEU A 66 10.77 9.13 6.05
C LEU A 66 11.07 8.06 4.99
N LEU A 67 11.88 7.08 5.33
CA LEU A 67 12.41 6.12 4.38
C LEU A 67 11.32 5.35 3.60
N PRO A 68 10.22 4.87 4.22
CA PRO A 68 9.14 4.20 3.50
C PRO A 68 8.52 5.07 2.41
N SER A 69 8.23 6.35 2.71
CA SER A 69 7.64 7.29 1.75
C SER A 69 8.61 7.61 0.60
N LEU A 70 9.90 7.77 0.89
CA LEU A 70 10.92 8.01 -0.12
C LEU A 70 11.05 6.81 -1.07
N LEU A 71 11.15 5.59 -0.54
CA LEU A 71 11.25 4.38 -1.34
C LEU A 71 9.97 4.14 -2.16
N ALA A 72 8.81 4.45 -1.61
CA ALA A 72 7.53 4.40 -2.31
C ALA A 72 7.52 5.35 -3.52
N GLY A 73 7.97 6.59 -3.38
CA GLY A 73 8.06 7.54 -4.48
C GLY A 73 9.01 7.09 -5.60
N ILE A 74 10.17 6.57 -5.23
CA ILE A 74 11.14 5.99 -6.18
C ILE A 74 10.51 4.79 -6.89
N GLY A 75 9.93 3.85 -6.14
CA GLY A 75 9.30 2.65 -6.67
C GLY A 75 8.15 2.97 -7.62
N THR A 76 7.29 3.93 -7.27
CA THR A 76 6.20 4.41 -8.14
C THR A 76 6.75 4.92 -9.47
N THR A 77 7.79 5.75 -9.43
CA THR A 77 8.41 6.30 -10.65
C THR A 77 8.99 5.19 -11.54
N LEU A 78 9.67 4.21 -10.94
CA LEU A 78 10.25 3.08 -11.66
C LEU A 78 9.18 2.18 -12.29
N LEU A 79 8.08 1.91 -11.57
CA LEU A 79 6.96 1.11 -12.11
C LEU A 79 6.28 1.81 -13.29
N VAL A 80 6.01 3.11 -13.17
CA VAL A 80 5.42 3.91 -14.26
C VAL A 80 6.38 3.94 -15.46
N TYR A 81 7.66 4.17 -15.24
CA TYR A 81 8.67 4.14 -16.30
C TYR A 81 8.70 2.79 -17.02
N ASP A 82 8.80 1.67 -16.29
CA ASP A 82 8.88 0.34 -16.90
C ASP A 82 7.60 -0.03 -17.65
N LEU A 83 6.43 0.32 -17.11
CA LEU A 83 5.14 0.09 -17.77
C LEU A 83 5.08 0.82 -19.12
N LEU A 84 5.39 2.11 -19.12
CA LEU A 84 5.37 2.95 -20.33
C LEU A 84 6.43 2.50 -21.34
N ARG A 85 7.63 2.12 -20.86
CA ARG A 85 8.70 1.61 -21.71
C ARG A 85 8.28 0.36 -22.48
N ARG A 86 7.58 -0.54 -21.82
CA ARG A 86 7.06 -1.77 -22.43
C ARG A 86 5.90 -1.51 -23.38
N ALA A 87 5.04 -0.54 -23.05
CA ALA A 87 3.84 -0.23 -23.81
C ALA A 87 4.12 0.65 -25.02
N ARG A 88 5.03 1.63 -24.93
CA ARG A 88 5.19 2.73 -25.92
C ARG A 88 6.65 3.09 -26.23
N GLY A 89 7.62 2.41 -25.64
CA GLY A 89 9.04 2.65 -25.85
C GLY A 89 9.68 3.65 -24.87
N ARG A 90 11.00 3.83 -25.00
CA ARG A 90 11.84 4.54 -24.03
C ARG A 90 11.52 6.04 -23.95
N GLU A 91 11.26 6.68 -25.07
CA GLU A 91 11.01 8.14 -25.10
C GLU A 91 9.75 8.51 -24.32
N VAL A 92 8.64 7.79 -24.57
CA VAL A 92 7.38 7.99 -23.85
C VAL A 92 7.55 7.66 -22.36
N ALA A 93 8.34 6.65 -22.02
CA ALA A 93 8.62 6.31 -20.64
C ALA A 93 9.40 7.40 -19.92
N LEU A 94 10.42 7.98 -20.53
CA LEU A 94 11.17 9.11 -19.97
C LEU A 94 10.30 10.34 -19.79
N ALA A 95 9.49 10.68 -20.81
CA ALA A 95 8.55 11.79 -20.72
C ALA A 95 7.53 11.58 -19.58
N GLY A 96 6.94 10.38 -19.46
CA GLY A 96 5.99 10.06 -18.41
C GLY A 96 6.62 10.10 -17.01
N ALA A 97 7.81 9.56 -16.84
CA ALA A 97 8.54 9.64 -15.56
C ALA A 97 8.90 11.11 -15.23
N PHE A 98 9.30 11.89 -16.21
CA PHE A 98 9.59 13.32 -16.03
C PHE A 98 8.34 14.08 -15.59
N VAL A 99 7.20 13.90 -16.27
CA VAL A 99 5.92 14.52 -15.90
C VAL A 99 5.56 14.18 -14.44
N LEU A 100 5.74 12.92 -14.04
CA LEU A 100 5.49 12.50 -12.65
C LEU A 100 6.42 13.24 -11.67
N LEU A 101 7.71 13.36 -12.00
CA LEU A 101 8.70 14.01 -11.15
C LEU A 101 8.58 15.53 -11.07
N ILE A 102 7.89 16.19 -12.02
CA ILE A 102 7.58 17.63 -11.95
C ILE A 102 6.18 17.90 -11.35
N THR A 103 5.37 16.87 -11.15
CA THR A 103 4.06 17.02 -10.51
C THR A 103 4.27 17.38 -9.04
N PHE A 104 3.88 18.60 -8.64
CA PHE A 104 4.13 19.15 -7.31
C PHE A 104 3.68 18.22 -6.19
N GLN A 105 2.45 17.74 -6.23
CA GLN A 105 1.90 16.83 -5.23
C GLN A 105 2.73 15.55 -5.11
N PHE A 106 3.14 14.98 -6.24
CA PHE A 106 3.95 13.76 -6.25
C PHE A 106 5.33 13.97 -5.65
N VAL A 107 5.94 15.14 -5.86
CA VAL A 107 7.26 15.47 -5.28
C VAL A 107 7.17 15.73 -3.77
N CYS A 108 6.05 16.28 -3.30
CA CYS A 108 5.84 16.56 -1.87
C CYS A 108 5.61 15.28 -1.06
N GLN A 109 4.84 14.32 -1.57
CA GLN A 109 4.47 13.10 -0.87
C GLN A 109 5.67 12.26 -0.35
N PRO A 110 6.73 11.97 -1.13
CA PRO A 110 7.89 11.22 -0.63
C PRO A 110 8.74 11.98 0.41
N ARG A 111 8.48 13.25 0.61
CA ARG A 111 9.16 14.09 1.60
C ARG A 111 8.42 14.18 2.93
N GLN A 112 7.25 13.59 3.00
CA GLN A 112 6.40 13.55 4.18
C GLN A 112 6.19 12.10 4.61
N ALA A 113 6.17 11.87 5.92
CA ALA A 113 5.85 10.57 6.47
C ALA A 113 4.33 10.40 6.54
N GLN A 114 3.73 10.21 5.36
CA GLN A 114 2.30 10.01 5.22
C GLN A 114 1.98 8.66 4.57
N ILE A 115 0.90 8.04 5.03
CA ILE A 115 0.40 6.76 4.55
C ILE A 115 0.13 6.80 3.04
N ASP A 116 -0.35 7.95 2.54
CA ASP A 116 -0.78 8.10 1.15
C ASP A 116 0.36 7.92 0.14
N GLY A 117 1.60 8.25 0.49
CA GLY A 117 2.77 8.00 -0.35
C GLY A 117 3.01 6.50 -0.57
N VAL A 118 2.94 5.71 0.50
CA VAL A 118 3.08 4.25 0.43
C VAL A 118 1.85 3.62 -0.23
N LEU A 119 0.64 4.09 0.05
CA LEU A 119 -0.57 3.64 -0.62
C LEU A 119 -0.50 3.89 -2.13
N CYS A 120 -0.01 5.03 -2.58
CA CYS A 120 0.20 5.35 -3.99
C CYS A 120 1.14 4.34 -4.66
N PHE A 121 2.25 3.98 -4.01
CA PHE A 121 3.15 2.94 -4.52
C PHE A 121 2.45 1.58 -4.61
N ILE A 122 1.77 1.14 -3.56
CA ILE A 122 1.10 -0.16 -3.50
C ILE A 122 -0.01 -0.25 -4.55
N THR A 123 -0.82 0.79 -4.71
CA THR A 123 -1.87 0.83 -5.74
C THR A 123 -1.28 0.86 -7.15
N THR A 124 -0.17 1.58 -7.36
CA THR A 124 0.57 1.56 -8.63
C THR A 124 1.15 0.18 -8.92
N LEU A 125 1.72 -0.50 -7.91
CA LEU A 125 2.22 -1.87 -8.05
C LEU A 125 1.09 -2.85 -8.41
N SER A 126 -0.07 -2.70 -7.79
CA SER A 126 -1.26 -3.49 -8.12
C SER A 126 -1.68 -3.29 -9.57
N LEU A 127 -1.87 -2.04 -10.01
CA LEU A 127 -2.20 -1.72 -11.39
C LEU A 127 -1.12 -2.19 -12.37
N TYR A 128 0.15 -2.00 -12.04
CA TYR A 128 1.27 -2.49 -12.85
C TYR A 128 1.18 -4.00 -13.06
N GLY A 129 0.99 -4.76 -11.99
CA GLY A 129 0.89 -6.22 -12.06
C GLY A 129 -0.28 -6.69 -12.93
N LEU A 130 -1.45 -6.07 -12.78
CA LEU A 130 -2.61 -6.35 -13.60
C LEU A 130 -2.40 -6.00 -15.07
N LEU A 131 -1.96 -4.77 -15.38
CA LEU A 131 -1.75 -4.31 -16.74
C LEU A 131 -0.63 -5.07 -17.45
N ARG A 132 0.43 -5.43 -16.70
CA ARG A 132 1.54 -6.22 -17.22
C ARG A 132 1.10 -7.57 -17.76
N HIS A 133 0.10 -8.19 -17.11
CA HIS A 133 -0.46 -9.46 -17.53
C HIS A 133 -1.58 -9.31 -18.57
N LEU A 134 -2.54 -8.43 -18.29
CA LEU A 134 -3.79 -8.34 -19.05
C LEU A 134 -3.61 -7.63 -20.40
N VAL A 135 -2.69 -6.68 -20.49
CA VAL A 135 -2.53 -5.80 -21.66
C VAL A 135 -1.22 -6.06 -22.41
N LEU A 136 -0.10 -6.24 -21.68
CA LEU A 136 1.22 -6.35 -22.29
C LEU A 136 1.63 -7.78 -22.62
N GLY A 137 0.90 -8.79 -22.13
CA GLY A 137 1.13 -10.20 -22.42
C GLY A 137 1.23 -11.07 -21.17
N PRO A 138 1.18 -12.40 -21.32
CA PRO A 138 1.09 -13.32 -20.20
C PRO A 138 2.24 -13.14 -19.19
N ALA A 139 1.92 -12.77 -17.96
CA ALA A 139 2.84 -12.61 -16.85
C ALA A 139 2.13 -12.96 -15.53
N PRO A 140 1.85 -14.27 -15.28
CA PRO A 140 1.02 -14.69 -14.14
C PRO A 140 1.60 -14.29 -12.79
N GLY A 141 2.93 -14.31 -12.62
CA GLY A 141 3.57 -13.86 -11.39
C GLY A 141 3.29 -12.39 -11.09
N TRP A 142 3.32 -11.51 -12.10
CA TRP A 142 2.96 -10.09 -11.93
C TRP A 142 1.47 -9.90 -11.65
N TYR A 143 0.61 -10.72 -12.24
CA TYR A 143 -0.82 -10.71 -11.95
C TYR A 143 -1.07 -11.01 -10.47
N LEU A 144 -0.48 -12.09 -9.94
CA LEU A 144 -0.60 -12.44 -8.52
C LEU A 144 0.02 -11.37 -7.61
N ALA A 145 1.19 -10.82 -7.99
CA ALA A 145 1.79 -9.70 -7.26
C ALA A 145 0.87 -8.47 -7.22
N GLY A 146 0.13 -8.20 -8.30
CA GLY A 146 -0.88 -7.14 -8.34
C GLY A 146 -2.02 -7.36 -7.35
N TRP A 147 -2.52 -8.60 -7.22
CA TRP A 147 -3.54 -8.95 -6.24
C TRP A 147 -3.00 -8.90 -4.79
N ALA A 148 -1.77 -9.39 -4.57
CA ALA A 148 -1.12 -9.29 -3.28
C ALA A 148 -0.94 -7.82 -2.85
N ALA A 149 -0.48 -6.97 -3.78
CA ALA A 149 -0.34 -5.54 -3.54
C ALA A 149 -1.68 -4.90 -3.18
N ALA A 150 -2.78 -5.24 -3.87
CA ALA A 150 -4.12 -4.77 -3.48
C ALA A 150 -4.48 -5.18 -2.04
N GLY A 151 -4.17 -6.42 -1.64
CA GLY A 151 -4.40 -6.90 -0.27
C GLY A 151 -3.57 -6.14 0.77
N PHE A 152 -2.29 -5.92 0.50
CA PHE A 152 -1.44 -5.06 1.34
C PHE A 152 -1.93 -3.61 1.36
N GLY A 153 -2.49 -3.12 0.26
CA GLY A 153 -3.14 -1.81 0.22
C GLY A 153 -4.34 -1.72 1.17
N VAL A 154 -5.13 -2.79 1.31
CA VAL A 154 -6.25 -2.84 2.27
C VAL A 154 -5.75 -2.71 3.71
N ILE A 155 -4.69 -3.42 4.08
CA ILE A 155 -4.07 -3.31 5.42
C ILE A 155 -3.14 -2.09 5.56
N THR A 156 -3.10 -1.20 4.54
CA THR A 156 -2.50 0.14 4.63
C THR A 156 -3.56 1.20 4.93
N LYS A 157 -4.66 1.21 4.18
CA LYS A 157 -5.72 2.24 4.27
C LYS A 157 -7.08 1.77 3.74
N GLY A 158 -7.52 0.56 4.01
CA GLY A 158 -8.86 0.06 3.63
C GLY A 158 -9.22 0.11 2.14
N VAL A 159 -8.97 1.22 1.47
CA VAL A 159 -9.30 1.48 0.04
C VAL A 159 -8.30 0.87 -0.95
N GLY A 160 -7.30 0.17 -0.49
CA GLY A 160 -6.22 -0.38 -1.32
C GLY A 160 -6.66 -1.41 -2.39
N PHE A 161 -7.88 -1.91 -2.32
CA PHE A 161 -8.46 -2.82 -3.32
C PHE A 161 -8.91 -2.12 -4.62
N LEU A 162 -9.03 -0.79 -4.62
CA LEU A 162 -9.56 -0.02 -5.78
C LEU A 162 -8.89 -0.35 -7.12
N PRO A 163 -7.58 -0.63 -7.21
CA PRO A 163 -6.96 -1.03 -8.47
C PRO A 163 -7.60 -2.26 -9.12
N LEU A 164 -8.21 -3.16 -8.35
CA LEU A 164 -8.88 -4.35 -8.88
C LEU A 164 -10.13 -3.99 -9.70
N LEU A 165 -10.72 -2.81 -9.50
CA LEU A 165 -11.82 -2.33 -10.32
C LEU A 165 -11.44 -2.20 -11.80
N ALA A 166 -10.15 -2.09 -12.13
CA ALA A 166 -9.67 -2.10 -13.51
C ALA A 166 -9.96 -3.43 -14.24
N LEU A 167 -10.23 -4.51 -13.51
CA LEU A 167 -10.67 -5.78 -14.08
C LEU A 167 -12.05 -5.69 -14.75
N ILE A 168 -12.92 -4.80 -14.29
CA ILE A 168 -14.28 -4.62 -14.81
C ILE A 168 -14.25 -4.11 -16.26
N PRO A 169 -13.66 -2.92 -16.56
CA PRO A 169 -13.58 -2.45 -17.94
C PRO A 169 -12.75 -3.41 -18.82
N HIS A 170 -11.70 -4.03 -18.30
CA HIS A 170 -10.96 -5.04 -19.06
C HIS A 170 -11.88 -6.20 -19.46
N ALA A 171 -12.69 -6.75 -18.55
CA ALA A 171 -13.61 -7.84 -18.86
C ALA A 171 -14.68 -7.44 -19.89
N ILE A 172 -15.22 -6.21 -19.79
CA ILE A 172 -16.19 -5.67 -20.75
C ILE A 172 -15.57 -5.55 -22.14
N LEU A 173 -14.38 -4.94 -22.24
CA LEU A 173 -13.68 -4.74 -23.51
C LEU A 173 -13.27 -6.08 -24.14
N ALA A 174 -12.82 -7.02 -23.33
CA ALA A 174 -12.49 -8.37 -23.80
C ALA A 174 -13.69 -9.12 -24.38
N ARG A 175 -14.89 -8.93 -23.79
CA ARG A 175 -16.16 -9.48 -24.34
C ARG A 175 -16.57 -8.80 -25.65
N ARG A 176 -16.22 -7.53 -25.83
CA ARG A 176 -16.47 -6.76 -27.06
C ARG A 176 -15.46 -7.02 -28.18
N GLY A 177 -14.57 -7.99 -28.02
CA GLY A 177 -13.61 -8.39 -29.03
C GLY A 177 -12.28 -7.64 -29.00
N TRP A 178 -12.04 -6.83 -27.98
CA TRP A 178 -10.73 -6.20 -27.84
C TRP A 178 -9.63 -7.25 -27.54
N PRO A 179 -8.39 -7.07 -28.10
CA PRO A 179 -7.30 -8.00 -27.86
C PRO A 179 -7.02 -8.16 -26.36
N ALA A 180 -7.06 -9.39 -25.89
CA ALA A 180 -6.75 -9.77 -24.53
C ALA A 180 -5.65 -10.85 -24.55
N PRO A 181 -4.35 -10.47 -24.56
CA PRO A 181 -3.23 -11.38 -24.77
C PRO A 181 -3.16 -12.52 -23.76
N ALA A 182 -3.70 -12.33 -22.57
CA ALA A 182 -3.68 -13.32 -21.48
C ALA A 182 -4.96 -14.18 -21.39
N ARG A 183 -5.78 -14.25 -22.45
CA ARG A 183 -6.95 -15.14 -22.48
C ARG A 183 -6.54 -16.60 -22.30
N GLY A 184 -7.21 -17.30 -21.39
CA GLY A 184 -7.13 -18.76 -21.29
C GLY A 184 -6.40 -19.32 -20.07
N LEU A 185 -5.88 -18.51 -19.17
CA LEU A 185 -5.31 -19.01 -17.91
C LEU A 185 -6.45 -19.31 -16.91
N ARG A 186 -7.06 -20.50 -17.09
CA ARG A 186 -8.11 -20.98 -16.17
C ARG A 186 -7.58 -21.06 -14.75
N GLY A 187 -8.36 -20.58 -13.78
CA GLY A 187 -7.99 -20.61 -12.35
C GLY A 187 -7.15 -19.42 -11.88
N LEU A 188 -6.53 -18.63 -12.76
CA LEU A 188 -5.71 -17.49 -12.34
C LEU A 188 -6.48 -16.41 -11.57
N PRO A 189 -7.74 -16.06 -11.91
CA PRO A 189 -8.53 -15.14 -11.08
C PRO A 189 -8.79 -15.65 -9.67
N LEU A 190 -9.02 -16.95 -9.50
CA LEU A 190 -9.19 -17.57 -8.19
C LEU A 190 -7.89 -17.54 -7.38
N ALA A 191 -6.75 -17.85 -8.04
CA ALA A 191 -5.44 -17.72 -7.42
C ALA A 191 -5.14 -16.27 -7.01
N GLY A 192 -5.53 -15.30 -7.84
CA GLY A 192 -5.45 -13.88 -7.50
C GLY A 192 -6.27 -13.54 -6.26
N ALA A 193 -7.54 -13.94 -6.22
CA ALA A 193 -8.41 -13.72 -5.06
C ALA A 193 -7.84 -14.38 -3.79
N ALA A 194 -7.32 -15.61 -3.90
CA ALA A 194 -6.65 -16.28 -2.78
C ALA A 194 -5.42 -15.48 -2.31
N THR A 195 -4.61 -14.95 -3.23
CA THR A 195 -3.43 -14.14 -2.90
C THR A 195 -3.82 -12.83 -2.19
N LEU A 196 -4.91 -12.18 -2.61
CA LEU A 196 -5.47 -11.01 -1.93
C LEU A 196 -5.87 -11.36 -0.49
N LEU A 197 -6.64 -12.44 -0.32
CA LEU A 197 -7.12 -12.87 1.00
C LEU A 197 -5.97 -13.25 1.93
N VAL A 198 -4.93 -13.91 1.42
CA VAL A 198 -3.72 -14.22 2.17
C VAL A 198 -3.02 -12.92 2.61
N ALA A 199 -2.85 -11.95 1.72
CA ALA A 199 -2.20 -10.67 2.03
C ALA A 199 -2.98 -9.88 3.11
N ILE A 200 -4.31 -9.84 3.03
CA ILE A 200 -5.16 -9.25 4.07
C ILE A 200 -5.05 -10.07 5.37
N GLY A 201 -5.09 -11.39 5.26
CA GLY A 201 -5.08 -12.33 6.38
C GLY A 201 -3.82 -12.26 7.25
N VAL A 202 -2.70 -11.79 6.71
CA VAL A 202 -1.44 -11.63 7.46
C VAL A 202 -1.63 -10.81 8.75
N TRP A 203 -2.46 -9.79 8.70
CA TRP A 203 -2.81 -8.99 9.87
C TRP A 203 -4.20 -9.29 10.40
N PHE A 204 -5.18 -9.39 9.50
CA PHE A 204 -6.60 -9.47 9.86
C PHE A 204 -6.92 -10.72 10.70
N LEU A 205 -6.37 -11.89 10.32
CA LEU A 205 -6.63 -13.13 11.05
C LEU A 205 -6.05 -13.13 12.47
N PRO A 206 -4.75 -12.80 12.69
CA PRO A 206 -4.22 -12.70 14.05
C PRO A 206 -4.95 -11.66 14.90
N MET A 207 -5.29 -10.50 14.31
CA MET A 207 -6.06 -9.45 15.00
C MET A 207 -7.43 -9.96 15.46
N MET A 208 -8.18 -10.65 14.58
CA MET A 208 -9.48 -11.23 14.92
C MET A 208 -9.38 -12.28 16.02
N ILE A 209 -8.36 -13.15 15.97
CA ILE A 209 -8.14 -14.18 16.99
C ILE A 209 -7.80 -13.53 18.34
N ALA A 210 -6.86 -12.59 18.36
CA ALA A 210 -6.45 -11.94 19.60
C ALA A 210 -7.57 -11.09 20.23
N SER A 211 -8.38 -10.40 19.41
CA SER A 211 -9.51 -9.59 19.88
C SER A 211 -10.71 -10.42 20.37
N SER A 212 -10.75 -11.72 20.09
CA SER A 212 -11.82 -12.61 20.59
C SER A 212 -11.76 -12.83 22.11
N ALA A 213 -10.64 -12.54 22.75
CA ALA A 213 -10.49 -12.59 24.21
C ALA A 213 -11.27 -11.50 24.96
N GLY A 214 -11.82 -10.51 24.25
CA GLY A 214 -12.61 -9.41 24.83
C GLY A 214 -11.77 -8.23 25.33
N GLY A 215 -12.41 -7.31 26.06
CA GLY A 215 -11.76 -6.12 26.63
C GLY A 215 -11.34 -5.10 25.56
N GLU A 216 -10.28 -4.35 25.86
CA GLU A 216 -9.73 -3.27 25.03
C GLU A 216 -9.46 -3.68 23.56
N LEU A 217 -9.06 -4.92 23.31
CA LEU A 217 -8.80 -5.45 21.97
C LEU A 217 -10.09 -5.64 21.15
N LEU A 218 -11.21 -5.93 21.82
CA LEU A 218 -12.52 -6.01 21.18
C LEU A 218 -12.98 -4.62 20.73
N ASP A 219 -12.75 -3.59 21.57
CA ASP A 219 -13.08 -2.22 21.25
C ASP A 219 -12.24 -1.72 20.07
N TYR A 220 -10.92 -1.99 20.06
CA TYR A 220 -10.05 -1.73 18.91
C TYR A 220 -10.58 -2.33 17.62
N ARG A 221 -10.97 -3.62 17.63
CA ARG A 221 -11.53 -4.29 16.47
C ARG A 221 -12.79 -3.61 15.97
N ASN A 222 -13.71 -3.29 16.88
CA ASN A 222 -14.98 -2.65 16.52
C ASN A 222 -14.74 -1.24 15.95
N GLU A 223 -13.82 -0.48 16.51
CA GLU A 223 -13.49 0.85 16.04
C GLU A 223 -12.87 0.82 14.65
N ILE A 224 -11.86 0.00 14.40
CA ILE A 224 -11.18 -0.05 13.10
C ILE A 224 -12.07 -0.61 11.98
N LEU A 225 -12.97 -1.55 12.29
CA LEU A 225 -13.85 -2.17 11.29
C LEU A 225 -15.11 -1.36 11.02
N PHE A 226 -15.73 -0.77 12.04
CA PHE A 226 -17.02 -0.11 11.88
C PHE A 226 -16.90 1.41 11.86
N THR A 227 -16.25 2.02 12.83
CA THR A 227 -16.17 3.49 12.93
C THR A 227 -15.35 4.07 11.78
N GLN A 228 -14.18 3.50 11.51
CA GLN A 228 -13.28 3.99 10.46
C GLN A 228 -13.71 3.59 9.04
N THR A 229 -14.49 2.52 8.87
CA THR A 229 -14.86 1.99 7.55
C THR A 229 -16.29 2.34 7.17
N VAL A 230 -17.25 2.33 8.10
CA VAL A 230 -18.67 2.55 7.81
C VAL A 230 -19.11 3.97 8.16
N THR A 231 -18.88 4.41 9.41
CA THR A 231 -19.41 5.69 9.88
C THR A 231 -18.77 6.88 9.16
N ARG A 232 -17.46 6.80 8.88
CA ARG A 232 -16.71 7.88 8.21
C ARG A 232 -17.10 8.15 6.76
N TYR A 233 -17.80 7.22 6.10
CA TYR A 233 -18.30 7.36 4.73
C TYR A 233 -19.82 7.52 4.66
N ALA A 234 -20.51 7.48 5.81
CA ALA A 234 -21.96 7.64 5.90
C ALA A 234 -22.39 9.09 6.25
N ASP A 235 -21.46 9.90 6.74
CA ASP A 235 -21.59 11.36 6.98
C ASP A 235 -20.95 12.14 5.82
#